data_4ff315e31d85c18729afd6598d1c597c
#
_entry.id   4ff315e31d85c18729afd6598d1c597c
#
_cell.length_a   1.000
_cell.length_b   1.000
_cell.length_c   1.000
_cell.angle_alpha   90.00
_cell.angle_beta   90.00
_cell.angle_gamma   90.00
#
_symmetry.space_group_name_H-M   'P 1'
#
loop_
_entity.id
_entity.type
_entity.pdbx_description
1 polymer ?
#
loop_
_entity_poly.entity_id
_entity_poly.type
_entity_poly.pdbx_seq_one_letter_code
_entity_poly.pdbx_strand_id
1 'polypeptide(L)'
;DYLKPFYECKICNDTGYVLDNNYKTTMCNCLKQKLLNISFNKSNIYNIKKENFNNFNELIFSDEVDFAKYKFNISPRKNITNIKNKCIEFIENFENPDYKNLLFVGSTGLR
;
A
#
# COMPACT_ATOMS: atom_id res chain seq x y z
N ASP A 1 29.63 -19.83 -21.04
CA ASP A 1 29.46 -20.28 -19.63
C ASP A 1 28.05 -20.84 -19.38
N TYR A 2 27.70 -21.92 -20.08
CA TYR A 2 26.41 -22.61 -19.92
C TYR A 2 26.22 -23.29 -18.55
N LEU A 3 27.24 -23.30 -17.70
CA LEU A 3 27.23 -24.04 -16.43
C LEU A 3 27.12 -23.17 -15.18
N LYS A 4 26.98 -21.83 -15.33
CA LYS A 4 26.72 -20.99 -14.15
C LYS A 4 25.23 -20.87 -13.91
N PRO A 5 24.71 -21.31 -12.75
CA PRO A 5 23.31 -21.16 -12.43
C PRO A 5 22.94 -19.68 -12.37
N PHE A 6 21.87 -19.31 -13.07
CA PHE A 6 21.30 -17.98 -12.99
C PHE A 6 20.18 -17.99 -11.96
N TYR A 7 20.28 -17.16 -10.92
CA TYR A 7 19.25 -17.02 -9.90
C TYR A 7 18.61 -15.62 -10.02
N GLU A 8 17.27 -15.58 -9.98
CA GLU A 8 16.50 -14.32 -9.90
C GLU A 8 16.77 -13.62 -8.56
N CYS A 9 16.73 -14.39 -7.47
CA CYS A 9 17.03 -13.89 -6.14
C CYS A 9 18.42 -14.38 -5.69
N LYS A 10 19.37 -13.47 -5.65
CA LYS A 10 20.77 -13.77 -5.25
C LYS A 10 20.93 -13.98 -3.73
N ILE A 11 19.89 -13.67 -2.92
CA ILE A 11 19.93 -13.81 -1.46
C ILE A 11 19.65 -15.26 -1.07
N CYS A 12 18.62 -15.86 -1.65
CA CYS A 12 18.22 -17.23 -1.33
C CYS A 12 18.52 -18.22 -2.46
N ASN A 13 19.11 -17.79 -3.58
CA ASN A 13 19.33 -18.60 -4.78
C ASN A 13 18.07 -19.37 -5.22
N ASP A 14 16.94 -18.62 -5.26
CA ASP A 14 15.60 -19.09 -5.65
C ASP A 14 14.98 -20.20 -4.77
N THR A 15 15.60 -20.53 -3.65
CA THR A 15 15.05 -21.49 -2.68
C THR A 15 13.87 -20.92 -1.88
N GLY A 16 13.75 -19.60 -1.79
CA GLY A 16 12.74 -18.91 -0.99
C GLY A 16 13.05 -18.82 0.49
N TYR A 17 14.14 -19.42 0.96
CA TYR A 17 14.53 -19.48 2.37
C TYR A 17 15.99 -19.08 2.57
N VAL A 18 16.29 -18.49 3.71
CA VAL A 18 17.64 -18.12 4.14
C VAL A 18 17.89 -18.60 5.56
N LEU A 19 19.14 -18.91 5.89
CA LEU A 19 19.56 -19.21 7.25
C LEU A 19 19.96 -17.90 7.96
N ASP A 20 19.47 -17.70 9.16
CA ASP A 20 19.95 -16.63 10.02
C ASP A 20 21.25 -17.01 10.75
N ASN A 21 21.81 -16.07 11.51
CA ASN A 21 23.05 -16.27 12.28
C ASN A 21 22.94 -17.37 13.35
N ASN A 22 21.72 -17.78 13.70
CA ASN A 22 21.43 -18.84 14.67
C ASN A 22 21.09 -20.18 14.01
N TYR A 23 21.39 -20.34 12.71
CA TYR A 23 21.04 -21.50 11.90
C TYR A 23 19.54 -21.78 11.80
N LYS A 24 18.71 -20.78 12.06
CA LYS A 24 17.26 -20.88 11.90
C LYS A 24 16.88 -20.51 10.47
N THR A 25 16.07 -21.33 9.85
CA THR A 25 15.54 -21.08 8.51
C THR A 25 14.44 -20.02 8.58
N THR A 26 14.58 -18.96 7.81
CA THR A 26 13.58 -17.90 7.65
C THR A 26 13.19 -17.71 6.20
N MET A 27 11.96 -17.25 5.99
CA MET A 27 11.46 -17.00 4.64
C MET A 27 12.13 -15.78 4.02
N CYS A 28 12.65 -15.93 2.80
CA CYS A 28 13.23 -14.81 2.07
C CYS A 28 12.18 -13.79 1.65
N ASN A 29 12.57 -12.52 1.57
CA ASN A 29 11.67 -11.45 1.15
C ASN A 29 11.09 -11.65 -0.25
N CYS A 30 11.83 -12.29 -1.18
CA CYS A 30 11.32 -12.60 -2.51
C CYS A 30 10.11 -13.54 -2.45
N LEU A 31 10.14 -14.58 -1.59
CA LEU A 31 9.03 -15.51 -1.40
C LEU A 31 7.87 -14.83 -0.67
N LYS A 32 8.15 -14.04 0.37
CA LYS A 32 7.11 -13.24 1.06
C LYS A 32 6.35 -12.36 0.08
N GLN A 33 7.05 -11.65 -0.81
CA GLN A 33 6.43 -10.78 -1.81
C GLN A 33 5.61 -11.57 -2.84
N LYS A 34 6.09 -12.73 -3.30
CA LYS A 34 5.34 -13.60 -4.21
C LYS A 34 4.04 -14.10 -3.56
N LEU A 35 4.09 -14.51 -2.29
CA LEU A 35 2.89 -14.96 -1.55
C LEU A 35 1.88 -13.81 -1.34
N LEU A 36 2.35 -12.61 -1.01
CA LEU A 36 1.49 -11.44 -0.92
C LEU A 36 0.79 -11.15 -2.25
N ASN A 37 1.53 -11.17 -3.36
CA ASN A 37 0.94 -10.95 -4.69
C ASN A 37 -0.13 -12.00 -5.03
N ILE A 38 0.09 -13.27 -4.68
CA ILE A 38 -0.91 -14.32 -4.87
C ILE A 38 -2.15 -14.07 -4.01
N SER A 39 -1.97 -13.67 -2.76
CA SER A 39 -3.08 -13.34 -1.85
C SER A 39 -3.91 -12.16 -2.36
N PHE A 40 -3.25 -11.11 -2.87
CA PHE A 40 -3.93 -9.97 -3.49
C PHE A 40 -4.72 -10.37 -4.73
N ASN A 41 -4.15 -11.20 -5.61
CA ASN A 41 -4.84 -11.68 -6.80
C ASN A 41 -6.09 -12.52 -6.45
N LYS A 42 -6.06 -13.27 -5.35
CA LYS A 42 -7.22 -14.04 -4.84
C LYS A 42 -8.28 -13.17 -4.17
N SER A 43 -7.91 -12.01 -3.63
CA SER A 43 -8.83 -11.13 -2.88
C SER A 43 -9.68 -10.20 -3.76
N ASN A 44 -9.66 -10.36 -5.09
CA ASN A 44 -10.35 -9.49 -6.05
C ASN A 44 -9.92 -8.00 -5.97
N ILE A 45 -8.76 -7.71 -5.39
CA ILE A 45 -8.18 -6.37 -5.44
C ILE A 45 -7.44 -6.23 -6.76
N TYR A 46 -8.14 -5.67 -7.75
CA TYR A 46 -7.60 -5.45 -9.08
C TYR A 46 -6.77 -4.16 -9.12
N ASN A 47 -5.75 -4.14 -9.99
CA ASN A 47 -4.98 -2.93 -10.32
C ASN A 47 -4.12 -2.32 -9.20
N ILE A 48 -3.68 -3.07 -8.20
CA ILE A 48 -2.81 -2.56 -7.10
C ILE A 48 -1.59 -1.79 -7.66
N LYS A 49 -1.03 -2.24 -8.80
CA LYS A 49 0.10 -1.55 -9.44
C LYS A 49 -0.25 -0.17 -9.97
N LYS A 50 -1.52 0.07 -10.28
CA LYS A 50 -2.03 1.35 -10.79
C LYS A 50 -2.68 2.20 -9.70
N GLU A 51 -3.38 1.56 -8.76
CA GLU A 51 -4.13 2.19 -7.68
C GLU A 51 -3.28 2.22 -6.41
N ASN A 52 -2.41 3.20 -6.31
CA ASN A 52 -1.53 3.41 -5.16
C ASN A 52 -1.36 4.91 -4.90
N PHE A 53 -0.78 5.28 -3.75
CA PHE A 53 -0.62 6.68 -3.37
C PHE A 53 0.27 7.50 -4.31
N ASN A 54 1.20 6.87 -5.04
CA ASN A 54 2.04 7.56 -6.01
C ASN A 54 1.26 7.99 -7.26
N ASN A 55 0.24 7.22 -7.62
CA ASN A 55 -0.62 7.49 -8.77
C ASN A 55 -1.91 8.22 -8.39
N PHE A 56 -2.09 8.54 -7.12
CA PHE A 56 -3.29 9.22 -6.64
C PHE A 56 -3.30 10.68 -7.13
N ASN A 57 -4.30 11.01 -7.94
CA ASN A 57 -4.43 12.34 -8.53
C ASN A 57 -5.38 13.23 -7.72
N GLU A 58 -4.82 14.10 -6.89
CA GLU A 58 -5.58 15.06 -6.07
C GLU A 58 -6.23 16.19 -6.90
N LEU A 59 -5.73 16.42 -8.12
CA LEU A 59 -6.21 17.50 -9.01
C LEU A 59 -7.62 17.25 -9.56
N ILE A 60 -8.14 16.02 -9.44
CA ILE A 60 -9.54 15.71 -9.80
C ILE A 60 -10.52 16.45 -8.89
N PHE A 61 -10.12 16.74 -7.65
CA PHE A 61 -10.95 17.42 -6.67
C PHE A 61 -10.85 18.95 -6.81
N SER A 62 -12.00 19.64 -6.69
CA SER A 62 -12.06 21.09 -6.74
C SER A 62 -11.25 21.74 -5.63
N ASP A 63 -10.57 22.84 -5.95
CA ASP A 63 -9.83 23.66 -4.99
C ASP A 63 -10.67 24.83 -4.46
N GLU A 64 -11.92 24.92 -4.86
CA GLU A 64 -12.86 25.95 -4.40
C GLU A 64 -13.46 25.59 -3.04
N VAL A 65 -13.49 26.55 -2.15
CA VAL A 65 -14.19 26.45 -0.86
C VAL A 65 -15.64 26.88 -1.05
N ASP A 66 -16.56 25.93 -0.96
CA ASP A 66 -18.00 26.18 -1.02
C ASP A 66 -18.70 25.44 0.12
N PHE A 67 -18.94 26.16 1.23
CA PHE A 67 -19.60 25.58 2.40
C PHE A 67 -21.05 25.16 2.12
N ALA A 68 -21.76 25.87 1.27
CA ALA A 68 -23.15 25.54 0.95
C ALA A 68 -23.25 24.20 0.21
N LYS A 69 -22.29 23.92 -0.68
CA LYS A 69 -22.23 22.71 -1.50
C LYS A 69 -21.57 21.53 -0.76
N TYR A 70 -20.42 21.77 -0.15
CA TYR A 70 -19.57 20.70 0.38
C TYR A 70 -19.72 20.49 1.89
N LYS A 71 -20.33 21.44 2.60
CA LYS A 71 -20.49 21.42 4.07
C LYS A 71 -19.18 21.46 4.85
N PHE A 72 -18.07 21.87 4.23
CA PHE A 72 -16.76 22.03 4.83
C PHE A 72 -16.23 23.44 4.64
N ASN A 73 -15.38 23.88 5.56
CA ASN A 73 -14.67 25.17 5.47
C ASN A 73 -13.33 25.07 4.72
N ILE A 74 -13.06 23.94 4.09
CA ILE A 74 -11.87 23.66 3.28
C ILE A 74 -12.28 23.16 1.91
N SER A 75 -11.40 23.33 0.92
CA SER A 75 -11.66 22.80 -0.43
C SER A 75 -11.68 21.27 -0.43
N PRO A 76 -12.44 20.63 -1.33
CA PRO A 76 -12.42 19.18 -1.51
C PRO A 76 -11.01 18.62 -1.74
N ARG A 77 -10.18 19.33 -2.53
CA ARG A 77 -8.78 18.95 -2.77
C ARG A 77 -7.99 18.93 -1.47
N LYS A 78 -8.06 19.96 -0.66
CA LYS A 78 -7.38 20.00 0.64
C LYS A 78 -7.87 18.93 1.58
N ASN A 79 -9.18 18.65 1.57
CA ASN A 79 -9.75 17.57 2.38
C ASN A 79 -9.21 16.20 1.98
N ILE A 80 -9.18 15.88 0.68
CA ILE A 80 -8.67 14.58 0.21
C ILE A 80 -7.17 14.43 0.44
N THR A 81 -6.40 15.53 0.34
CA THR A 81 -4.97 15.53 0.70
C THR A 81 -4.77 15.20 2.18
N ASN A 82 -5.57 15.78 3.06
CA ASN A 82 -5.53 15.46 4.49
C ASN A 82 -5.88 13.99 4.76
N ILE A 83 -6.89 13.45 4.08
CA ILE A 83 -7.29 12.04 4.18
C ILE A 83 -6.15 11.13 3.72
N LYS A 84 -5.54 11.43 2.57
CA LYS A 84 -4.38 10.70 2.06
C LYS A 84 -3.23 10.66 3.08
N ASN A 85 -2.89 11.82 3.65
CA ASN A 85 -1.83 11.91 4.65
C ASN A 85 -2.15 11.09 5.91
N LYS A 86 -3.40 11.08 6.35
CA LYS A 86 -3.86 10.24 7.47
C LYS A 86 -3.77 8.74 7.16
N CYS A 87 -4.04 8.34 5.93
CA CYS A 87 -3.85 6.96 5.50
C CYS A 87 -2.38 6.55 5.54
N ILE A 88 -1.48 7.41 5.04
CA ILE A 88 -0.03 7.16 5.05
C ILE A 88 0.47 7.08 6.50
N GLU A 89 0.09 8.02 7.35
CA GLU A 89 0.42 8.03 8.78
C GLU A 89 -0.04 6.74 9.48
N PHE A 90 -1.26 6.27 9.16
CA PHE A 90 -1.77 5.02 9.69
C PHE A 90 -0.94 3.80 9.28
N ILE A 91 -0.52 3.74 8.01
CA ILE A 91 0.32 2.64 7.49
C ILE A 91 1.69 2.64 8.17
N GLU A 92 2.31 3.80 8.32
CA GLU A 92 3.63 3.95 8.96
C GLU A 92 3.62 3.56 10.45
N ASN A 93 2.46 3.75 11.11
CA ASN A 93 2.29 3.47 12.54
C ASN A 93 1.38 2.24 12.80
N PHE A 94 1.22 1.37 11.81
CA PHE A 94 0.27 0.25 11.88
C PHE A 94 0.51 -0.70 13.07
N GLU A 95 1.74 -0.89 13.47
CA GLU A 95 2.11 -1.75 14.62
C GLU A 95 2.02 -1.04 15.98
N ASN A 96 1.76 0.28 15.99
CA ASN A 96 1.61 1.04 17.21
C ASN A 96 0.21 0.83 17.82
N PRO A 97 0.07 0.28 19.03
CA PRO A 97 -1.23 -0.02 19.64
C PRO A 97 -2.07 1.22 19.95
N ASP A 98 -1.47 2.41 19.98
CA ASP A 98 -2.17 3.68 20.19
C ASP A 98 -2.89 4.18 18.93
N TYR A 99 -2.54 3.65 17.76
CA TYR A 99 -3.20 3.97 16.49
C TYR A 99 -4.47 3.16 16.32
N LYS A 100 -5.60 3.87 16.18
CA LYS A 100 -6.93 3.29 16.01
C LYS A 100 -7.21 3.02 14.53
N ASN A 101 -8.20 2.17 14.28
CA ASN A 101 -8.67 1.86 12.92
C ASN A 101 -9.18 3.12 12.21
N LEU A 102 -9.02 3.16 10.88
CA LEU A 102 -9.59 4.19 10.03
C LEU A 102 -11.01 3.80 9.60
N LEU A 103 -11.94 4.75 9.68
CA LEU A 103 -13.28 4.62 9.15
C LEU A 103 -13.48 5.72 8.09
N PHE A 104 -13.80 5.32 6.87
CA PHE A 104 -14.14 6.25 5.79
C PHE A 104 -15.65 6.36 5.64
N VAL A 105 -16.13 7.60 5.64
CA VAL A 105 -17.55 7.92 5.44
C VAL A 105 -17.66 8.88 4.26
N GLY A 106 -18.55 8.58 3.33
CA GLY A 106 -18.76 9.40 2.14
C GLY A 106 -19.94 8.93 1.30
N SER A 107 -20.21 9.68 0.23
CA SER A 107 -21.22 9.28 -0.74
C SER A 107 -20.74 8.08 -1.58
N THR A 108 -21.67 7.29 -2.09
CA THR A 108 -21.38 6.20 -3.02
C THR A 108 -20.79 6.74 -4.33
N GLY A 109 -19.82 6.03 -4.89
CA GLY A 109 -19.21 6.38 -6.19
C GLY A 109 -18.08 7.41 -6.14
N LEU A 110 -17.59 7.77 -4.96
CA LEU A 110 -16.31 8.47 -4.83
C LEU A 110 -15.19 7.50 -5.20
N ARG A 111 -14.61 7.68 -6.40
CA ARG A 111 -13.45 6.94 -6.90
C ARG A 111 -12.21 7.80 -6.85
#